data_2acfa417e1f1d92451bd4b4a4e870928
#
_entry.id   2acfa417e1f1d92451bd4b4a4e870928
#
_cell.length_a   1.000
_cell.length_b   1.000
_cell.length_c   1.000
_cell.angle_alpha   90.00
_cell.angle_beta   90.00
_cell.angle_gamma   90.00
#
_symmetry.space_group_name_H-M   'P 1'
#
loop_
_entity.id
_entity.type
_entity.pdbx_description
1 polymer ?
#
loop_
_entity_poly.entity_id
_entity_poly.type
_entity_poly.pdbx_seq_one_letter_code
_entity_poly.pdbx_strand_id
1 'polypeptide(L)'
;MSTTIDERWGRSPYYLLFSIVLLGAVCPDILSGAGTNAGVGTGFIYDPIYLKHDTGAGHPERPERLTAILDRLERKGVLQHLVRLTPAAASLEWITNVHNPEYVERVRRSCQAGTGYVDTPDAPASRDSYEVALHAVGGVQAAIDGVMGGSIRNAFCAVRPPGHHALKDRAMGFCLFNNVAIAAKYIQKKYKLGKVLIVDWDVHHGNGTQAMFYDDPTVFYFSIHQSPFYPGTGGAAERGLGKGLAFTHNVPLEAGSGDAEYQRAFLHELKPAAAGFKPDFVLVSAGFDAAKGDLLGRMQVTPEGFAELTRIVKQIADQYCQGRLVTILEGGYNLDSLAASVEAHVRVLME
;
A
#
# COMPACT_ATOMS: atom_id res chain seq x y z
N MET A 1 73.95 -30.18 21.99
CA MET A 1 74.53 -29.46 23.09
C MET A 1 73.40 -28.95 23.91
N SER A 2 72.88 -29.69 24.96
CA SER A 2 73.38 -29.68 26.33
C SER A 2 73.27 -28.26 26.90
N THR A 3 72.54 -27.96 27.95
CA THR A 3 72.39 -28.51 29.30
C THR A 3 71.33 -27.67 30.01
N THR A 4 70.32 -28.26 30.61
CA THR A 4 70.23 -28.64 32.08
C THR A 4 69.95 -27.47 33.05
N ILE A 5 68.79 -27.55 33.70
CA ILE A 5 68.50 -27.65 35.16
C ILE A 5 68.87 -26.42 36.00
N ASP A 6 67.93 -25.89 36.79
CA ASP A 6 67.84 -26.23 38.20
C ASP A 6 66.56 -25.71 38.89
N GLU A 7 66.09 -26.55 39.80
CA GLU A 7 65.01 -26.35 40.78
C GLU A 7 65.45 -25.42 41.92
N ARG A 8 64.46 -24.76 42.63
CA ARG A 8 64.20 -25.07 44.05
C ARG A 8 63.33 -24.00 44.77
N TRP A 9 62.31 -24.56 45.41
CA TRP A 9 61.80 -24.30 46.76
C TRP A 9 61.22 -22.94 47.17
N GLY A 10 60.00 -23.03 47.72
CA GLY A 10 59.44 -22.11 48.70
C GLY A 10 57.96 -22.31 48.96
N ARG A 11 57.65 -23.17 49.93
CA ARG A 11 56.28 -23.35 50.51
C ARG A 11 55.91 -22.16 51.39
N SER A 12 54.65 -21.72 51.40
CA SER A 12 53.70 -21.89 52.50
C SER A 12 52.50 -20.90 52.44
N PRO A 13 51.42 -21.12 53.17
CA PRO A 13 50.08 -20.92 52.69
C PRO A 13 49.36 -19.77 53.45
N TYR A 14 48.50 -19.09 52.78
CA TYR A 14 47.44 -18.33 53.45
C TYR A 14 46.11 -18.60 52.78
N TYR A 15 45.23 -19.31 53.46
CA TYR A 15 43.82 -19.43 53.16
C TYR A 15 43.17 -18.07 53.40
N LEU A 16 42.67 -17.43 52.36
CA LEU A 16 41.69 -16.37 52.48
C LEU A 16 40.37 -16.89 51.90
N LEU A 17 39.45 -17.14 52.79
CA LEU A 17 38.04 -17.37 52.46
C LEU A 17 37.46 -16.13 51.81
N PHE A 18 37.21 -16.20 50.50
CA PHE A 18 36.30 -15.27 49.86
C PHE A 18 34.91 -15.89 49.81
N SER A 19 34.01 -15.33 50.61
CA SER A 19 32.60 -15.57 50.53
C SER A 19 32.08 -15.02 49.19
N ILE A 20 31.71 -15.91 48.27
CA ILE A 20 30.99 -15.52 47.03
C ILE A 20 29.55 -15.25 47.43
N VAL A 21 29.21 -13.97 47.50
CA VAL A 21 27.81 -13.51 47.50
C VAL A 21 27.30 -13.66 46.07
N LEU A 22 26.51 -14.70 45.81
CA LEU A 22 25.71 -14.82 44.58
C LEU A 22 24.61 -13.75 44.64
N LEU A 23 24.86 -12.60 44.00
CA LEU A 23 23.79 -11.72 43.60
C LEU A 23 23.10 -12.36 42.39
N GLY A 24 21.95 -12.94 42.64
CA GLY A 24 21.05 -13.40 41.60
C GLY A 24 20.61 -12.17 40.74
N ALA A 25 21.19 -12.06 39.56
CA ALA A 25 20.63 -11.18 38.54
C ALA A 25 19.29 -11.78 38.10
N VAL A 26 18.22 -11.23 38.61
CA VAL A 26 16.87 -11.42 38.04
C VAL A 26 16.87 -10.75 36.69
N CYS A 27 17.04 -11.53 35.61
CA CYS A 27 16.65 -11.09 34.27
C CYS A 27 15.15 -10.80 34.34
N PRO A 28 14.72 -9.59 33.99
CA PRO A 28 13.31 -9.41 33.74
C PRO A 28 12.97 -10.19 32.45
N ASP A 29 12.14 -11.23 32.64
CA ASP A 29 11.47 -11.88 31.52
C ASP A 29 10.84 -10.80 30.66
N ILE A 30 11.40 -10.59 29.47
CA ILE A 30 10.73 -9.86 28.39
C ILE A 30 9.60 -10.81 27.94
N LEU A 31 8.49 -10.73 28.66
CA LEU A 31 7.22 -11.23 28.18
C LEU A 31 6.97 -10.55 26.84
N SER A 32 7.29 -11.24 25.74
CA SER A 32 6.75 -10.94 24.43
C SER A 32 5.23 -11.14 24.51
N GLY A 33 4.56 -10.12 25.03
CA GLY A 33 3.12 -10.02 24.92
C GLY A 33 2.78 -9.90 23.44
N ALA A 34 2.41 -11.01 22.84
CA ALA A 34 1.54 -11.00 21.67
C ALA A 34 0.21 -10.38 22.16
N GLY A 35 0.19 -9.07 22.30
CA GLY A 35 -1.02 -8.30 22.53
C GLY A 35 -1.90 -8.54 21.31
N THR A 36 -2.95 -9.28 21.48
CA THR A 36 -4.07 -9.30 20.55
C THR A 36 -4.51 -7.85 20.39
N ASN A 37 -4.39 -7.28 19.17
CA ASN A 37 -4.88 -5.94 18.78
C ASN A 37 -6.43 -5.85 18.84
N ALA A 38 -7.05 -6.59 19.75
CA ALA A 38 -8.49 -6.58 20.00
C ALA A 38 -8.84 -5.26 20.70
N GLY A 39 -9.28 -4.27 19.90
CA GLY A 39 -9.69 -2.94 20.39
C GLY A 39 -9.19 -1.77 19.56
N VAL A 40 -8.23 -1.98 18.66
CA VAL A 40 -7.71 -0.93 17.78
C VAL A 40 -8.52 -0.90 16.49
N GLY A 41 -9.13 0.26 16.15
CA GLY A 41 -10.07 0.41 15.03
C GLY A 41 -9.38 0.44 13.66
N THR A 42 -10.21 0.46 12.62
CA THR A 42 -9.78 0.70 11.23
C THR A 42 -9.57 2.19 11.00
N GLY A 43 -8.42 2.54 10.45
CA GLY A 43 -8.08 3.91 10.07
C GLY A 43 -8.82 4.36 8.80
N PHE A 44 -9.16 5.64 8.73
CA PHE A 44 -9.76 6.26 7.57
C PHE A 44 -9.05 7.58 7.26
N ILE A 45 -8.45 7.64 6.08
CA ILE A 45 -7.82 8.85 5.56
C ILE A 45 -8.77 9.54 4.61
N TYR A 46 -9.10 10.77 4.95
CA TYR A 46 -9.81 11.72 4.10
C TYR A 46 -9.50 13.14 4.57
N ASP A 47 -9.31 14.04 3.61
CA ASP A 47 -9.19 15.48 3.85
C ASP A 47 -9.93 16.25 2.74
N PRO A 48 -10.64 17.35 3.07
CA PRO A 48 -11.28 18.20 2.07
C PRO A 48 -10.34 18.76 1.00
N ILE A 49 -9.04 18.79 1.26
CA ILE A 49 -8.04 19.23 0.28
C ILE A 49 -8.09 18.39 -0.99
N TYR A 50 -8.43 17.10 -0.89
CA TYR A 50 -8.52 16.20 -2.05
C TYR A 50 -9.59 16.63 -3.07
N LEU A 51 -10.58 17.41 -2.63
CA LEU A 51 -11.61 17.96 -3.51
C LEU A 51 -11.10 19.10 -4.39
N LYS A 52 -9.95 19.70 -4.07
CA LYS A 52 -9.34 20.79 -4.85
C LYS A 52 -8.62 20.31 -6.11
N HIS A 53 -8.37 19.00 -6.25
CA HIS A 53 -7.88 18.45 -7.51
C HIS A 53 -9.00 18.50 -8.54
N ASP A 54 -8.99 19.55 -9.37
CA ASP A 54 -9.96 19.78 -10.43
C ASP A 54 -9.43 19.19 -11.74
N THR A 55 -10.17 18.26 -12.28
CA THR A 55 -9.86 17.53 -13.52
C THR A 55 -10.65 18.06 -14.72
N GLY A 56 -11.48 19.09 -14.50
CA GLY A 56 -12.33 19.70 -15.50
C GLY A 56 -13.74 19.11 -15.53
N ALA A 57 -14.66 19.87 -16.11
CA ALA A 57 -16.08 19.54 -16.16
C ALA A 57 -16.33 18.24 -16.92
N GLY A 58 -17.10 17.32 -16.31
CA GLY A 58 -17.48 16.06 -16.93
C GLY A 58 -16.41 14.96 -16.90
N HIS A 59 -15.25 15.22 -16.30
CA HIS A 59 -14.22 14.20 -16.18
C HIS A 59 -14.66 13.08 -15.22
N PRO A 60 -14.42 11.80 -15.51
CA PRO A 60 -14.86 10.68 -14.66
C PRO A 60 -14.12 10.66 -13.30
N GLU A 61 -12.80 10.94 -13.28
CA GLU A 61 -12.04 11.14 -12.06
C GLU A 61 -12.31 12.56 -11.54
N ARG A 62 -13.17 12.71 -10.55
CA ARG A 62 -13.71 13.98 -10.07
C ARG A 62 -13.95 13.99 -8.56
N PRO A 63 -14.03 15.19 -7.93
CA PRO A 63 -14.21 15.31 -6.49
C PRO A 63 -15.42 14.55 -5.92
N GLU A 64 -16.49 14.43 -6.69
CA GLU A 64 -17.74 13.75 -6.29
C GLU A 64 -17.54 12.27 -5.98
N ARG A 65 -16.47 11.65 -6.45
CA ARG A 65 -16.08 10.28 -6.07
C ARG A 65 -15.91 10.18 -4.56
N LEU A 66 -15.20 11.12 -3.93
CA LEU A 66 -15.00 11.11 -2.49
C LEU A 66 -16.25 11.51 -1.71
N THR A 67 -16.99 12.50 -2.18
CA THR A 67 -18.25 12.88 -1.50
C THR A 67 -19.29 11.76 -1.52
N ALA A 68 -19.41 11.02 -2.63
CA ALA A 68 -20.28 9.85 -2.71
C ALA A 68 -19.87 8.73 -1.72
N ILE A 69 -18.57 8.49 -1.56
CA ILE A 69 -18.04 7.55 -0.54
C ILE A 69 -18.43 8.03 0.86
N LEU A 70 -18.14 9.28 1.20
CA LEU A 70 -18.42 9.84 2.53
C LEU A 70 -19.90 9.78 2.87
N ASP A 71 -20.76 10.28 1.97
CA ASP A 71 -22.21 10.28 2.13
C ASP A 71 -22.77 8.86 2.35
N ARG A 72 -22.21 7.89 1.65
CA ARG A 72 -22.60 6.48 1.82
C ARG A 72 -22.19 5.95 3.17
N LEU A 73 -20.92 6.12 3.56
CA LEU A 73 -20.41 5.64 4.83
C LEU A 73 -21.12 6.30 6.01
N GLU A 74 -21.45 7.59 5.91
CA GLU A 74 -22.22 8.31 6.92
C GLU A 74 -23.65 7.79 7.03
N ARG A 75 -24.40 7.75 5.91
CA ARG A 75 -25.78 7.24 5.88
C ARG A 75 -25.91 5.79 6.37
N LYS A 76 -24.86 4.99 6.21
CA LYS A 76 -24.81 3.59 6.65
C LYS A 76 -24.26 3.41 8.07
N GLY A 77 -23.95 4.49 8.77
CA GLY A 77 -23.44 4.47 10.14
C GLY A 77 -22.05 3.82 10.25
N VAL A 78 -21.27 3.76 9.14
CA VAL A 78 -19.93 3.17 9.13
C VAL A 78 -18.91 4.19 9.59
N LEU A 79 -19.02 5.44 9.14
CA LEU A 79 -18.02 6.48 9.30
C LEU A 79 -17.69 6.79 10.77
N GLN A 80 -18.68 6.69 11.66
CA GLN A 80 -18.52 6.95 13.10
C GLN A 80 -17.68 5.89 13.84
N HIS A 81 -17.48 4.72 13.25
CA HIS A 81 -16.70 3.62 13.82
C HIS A 81 -15.25 3.59 13.29
N LEU A 82 -14.91 4.49 12.39
CA LEU A 82 -13.57 4.60 11.81
C LEU A 82 -12.71 5.60 12.58
N VAL A 83 -11.44 5.27 12.75
CA VAL A 83 -10.45 6.17 13.33
C VAL A 83 -9.98 7.15 12.26
N ARG A 84 -10.40 8.39 12.34
CA ARG A 84 -9.98 9.43 11.39
C ARG A 84 -8.54 9.83 11.67
N LEU A 85 -7.73 9.86 10.62
CA LEU A 85 -6.37 10.35 10.65
C LEU A 85 -6.26 11.58 9.75
N THR A 86 -5.59 12.63 10.23
CA THR A 86 -5.39 13.86 9.48
C THR A 86 -4.10 13.76 8.68
N PRO A 87 -4.15 13.86 7.34
CA PRO A 87 -2.96 13.88 6.52
C PRO A 87 -2.22 15.21 6.63
N ALA A 88 -0.90 15.16 6.39
CA ALA A 88 -0.08 16.33 6.11
C ALA A 88 0.57 16.12 4.73
N ALA A 89 1.02 17.20 4.09
CA ALA A 89 1.77 17.09 2.84
C ALA A 89 3.04 16.26 3.05
N ALA A 90 3.28 15.29 2.16
CA ALA A 90 4.51 14.50 2.19
C ALA A 90 5.73 15.37 1.88
N SER A 91 6.87 15.08 2.52
CA SER A 91 8.12 15.71 2.13
C SER A 91 8.60 15.20 0.76
N LEU A 92 9.27 16.07 0.00
CA LEU A 92 9.77 15.73 -1.34
C LEU A 92 10.77 14.58 -1.33
N GLU A 93 11.48 14.39 -0.22
CA GLU A 93 12.38 13.25 -0.05
C GLU A 93 11.67 11.90 -0.32
N TRP A 94 10.45 11.73 0.20
CA TRP A 94 9.70 10.50 -0.01
C TRP A 94 9.21 10.34 -1.45
N ILE A 95 8.81 11.44 -2.09
CA ILE A 95 8.39 11.43 -3.49
C ILE A 95 9.58 11.05 -4.40
N THR A 96 10.74 11.66 -4.17
CA THR A 96 11.95 11.45 -4.99
C THR A 96 12.65 10.11 -4.74
N ASN A 97 12.21 9.33 -3.75
CA ASN A 97 12.62 7.92 -3.62
C ASN A 97 12.06 7.03 -4.73
N VAL A 98 11.03 7.49 -5.43
CA VAL A 98 10.29 6.75 -6.45
C VAL A 98 10.32 7.48 -7.78
N HIS A 99 10.08 8.78 -7.75
CA HIS A 99 10.04 9.64 -8.93
C HIS A 99 11.32 10.45 -9.11
N ASN A 100 11.70 10.71 -10.36
CA ASN A 100 12.84 11.57 -10.67
C ASN A 100 12.58 13.01 -10.19
N PRO A 101 13.56 13.69 -9.58
CA PRO A 101 13.40 15.07 -9.12
C PRO A 101 12.94 16.03 -10.22
N GLU A 102 13.42 15.86 -11.44
CA GLU A 102 13.06 16.66 -12.60
C GLU A 102 11.58 16.47 -12.98
N TYR A 103 11.06 15.25 -12.81
CA TYR A 103 9.65 14.97 -13.03
C TYR A 103 8.79 15.64 -11.94
N VAL A 104 9.16 15.52 -10.66
CA VAL A 104 8.46 16.15 -9.55
C VAL A 104 8.38 17.67 -9.76
N GLU A 105 9.49 18.27 -10.16
CA GLU A 105 9.53 19.71 -10.47
C GLU A 105 8.66 20.06 -11.72
N ARG A 106 8.62 19.19 -12.74
CA ARG A 106 7.75 19.38 -13.90
C ARG A 106 6.26 19.33 -13.50
N VAL A 107 5.85 18.38 -12.66
CA VAL A 107 4.47 18.33 -12.13
C VAL A 107 4.14 19.64 -11.41
N ARG A 108 5.03 20.12 -10.54
CA ARG A 108 4.84 21.38 -9.81
C ARG A 108 4.65 22.58 -10.76
N ARG A 109 5.52 22.69 -11.75
CA ARG A 109 5.47 23.80 -12.75
C ARG A 109 4.22 23.75 -13.61
N SER A 110 3.83 22.57 -14.09
CA SER A 110 2.60 22.40 -14.90
C SER A 110 1.37 22.83 -14.13
N CYS A 111 1.25 22.41 -12.84
CA CYS A 111 0.15 22.84 -11.99
C CYS A 111 0.19 24.37 -11.78
N GLN A 112 1.32 24.95 -11.41
CA GLN A 112 1.45 26.40 -11.18
C GLN A 112 1.13 27.23 -12.43
N ALA A 113 1.53 26.76 -13.60
CA ALA A 113 1.22 27.41 -14.87
C ALA A 113 -0.26 27.29 -15.26
N GLY A 114 -0.97 26.29 -14.71
CA GLY A 114 -2.37 26.01 -15.05
C GLY A 114 -2.51 25.46 -16.48
N THR A 115 -1.60 24.53 -16.88
CA THR A 115 -1.60 23.93 -18.21
C THR A 115 -2.79 23.03 -18.50
N GLY A 116 -3.57 22.66 -17.46
CA GLY A 116 -4.71 21.77 -17.55
C GLY A 116 -4.36 20.28 -17.47
N TYR A 117 -3.11 19.91 -17.69
CA TYR A 117 -2.61 18.52 -17.58
C TYR A 117 -1.10 18.50 -17.35
N VAL A 118 -0.58 17.32 -16.93
CA VAL A 118 0.85 17.03 -16.82
C VAL A 118 1.21 15.96 -17.86
N ASP A 119 2.28 16.20 -18.63
CA ASP A 119 2.82 15.33 -19.67
C ASP A 119 1.83 14.98 -20.81
N THR A 120 0.65 14.49 -20.48
CA THR A 120 -0.36 14.02 -21.45
C THR A 120 -1.77 14.44 -21.03
N PRO A 121 -2.70 14.65 -21.97
CA PRO A 121 -4.08 15.05 -21.66
C PRO A 121 -4.84 14.07 -20.75
N ASP A 122 -4.43 12.80 -20.68
CA ASP A 122 -5.00 11.79 -19.77
C ASP A 122 -4.47 11.91 -18.32
N ALA A 123 -3.66 12.93 -18.03
CA ALA A 123 -3.24 13.27 -16.68
C ALA A 123 -3.68 14.71 -16.34
N PRO A 124 -4.99 14.97 -16.19
CA PRO A 124 -5.51 16.32 -15.94
C PRO A 124 -5.00 16.86 -14.60
N ALA A 125 -4.74 18.16 -14.56
CA ALA A 125 -4.26 18.83 -13.37
C ALA A 125 -4.66 20.30 -13.33
N SER A 126 -5.07 20.76 -12.16
CA SER A 126 -5.33 22.16 -11.83
C SER A 126 -4.17 22.79 -11.07
N ARG A 127 -4.30 24.07 -10.72
CA ARG A 127 -3.27 24.78 -9.93
C ARG A 127 -3.02 24.14 -8.55
N ASP A 128 -4.05 23.56 -7.96
CA ASP A 128 -3.98 22.94 -6.63
C ASP A 128 -3.50 21.50 -6.67
N SER A 129 -3.49 20.85 -7.84
CA SER A 129 -3.28 19.39 -7.97
C SER A 129 -1.93 18.92 -7.43
N TYR A 130 -0.87 19.73 -7.53
CA TYR A 130 0.43 19.39 -6.96
C TYR A 130 0.37 19.26 -5.43
N GLU A 131 -0.21 20.26 -4.77
CA GLU A 131 -0.36 20.26 -3.30
C GLU A 131 -1.27 19.11 -2.86
N VAL A 132 -2.36 18.90 -3.56
CA VAL A 132 -3.28 17.78 -3.31
C VAL A 132 -2.57 16.44 -3.43
N ALA A 133 -1.73 16.25 -4.46
CA ALA A 133 -0.98 15.03 -4.65
C ALA A 133 0.04 14.78 -3.52
N LEU A 134 0.68 15.83 -3.00
CA LEU A 134 1.54 15.71 -1.81
C LEU A 134 0.74 15.26 -0.58
N HIS A 135 -0.48 15.78 -0.39
CA HIS A 135 -1.36 15.37 0.72
C HIS A 135 -1.90 13.95 0.53
N ALA A 136 -2.14 13.49 -0.71
CA ALA A 136 -2.52 12.10 -0.98
C ALA A 136 -1.42 11.14 -0.50
N VAL A 137 -0.17 11.38 -0.88
CA VAL A 137 0.97 10.60 -0.40
C VAL A 137 1.12 10.69 1.12
N GLY A 138 1.03 11.90 1.68
CA GLY A 138 1.15 12.12 3.13
C GLY A 138 0.04 11.44 3.94
N GLY A 139 -1.17 11.37 3.39
CA GLY A 139 -2.28 10.60 3.98
C GLY A 139 -1.98 9.11 4.06
N VAL A 140 -1.44 8.54 2.99
CA VAL A 140 -1.01 7.13 2.98
C VAL A 140 0.11 6.88 3.99
N GLN A 141 1.07 7.81 4.11
CA GLN A 141 2.13 7.73 5.13
C GLN A 141 1.55 7.78 6.54
N ALA A 142 0.57 8.65 6.82
CA ALA A 142 -0.09 8.72 8.12
C ALA A 142 -0.83 7.41 8.45
N ALA A 143 -1.45 6.76 7.47
CA ALA A 143 -2.06 5.44 7.66
C ALA A 143 -1.01 4.37 8.02
N ILE A 144 0.11 4.34 7.30
CA ILE A 144 1.22 3.42 7.59
C ILE A 144 1.77 3.68 9.00
N ASP A 145 1.99 4.94 9.37
CA ASP A 145 2.48 5.32 10.70
C ASP A 145 1.51 4.88 11.80
N GLY A 146 0.21 5.04 11.56
CA GLY A 146 -0.83 4.59 12.48
C GLY A 146 -0.83 3.06 12.69
N VAL A 147 -0.68 2.30 11.60
CA VAL A 147 -0.58 0.82 11.65
C VAL A 147 0.69 0.39 12.37
N MET A 148 1.84 0.99 12.02
CA MET A 148 3.14 0.65 12.60
C MET A 148 3.25 1.07 14.07
N GLY A 149 2.60 2.18 14.44
CA GLY A 149 2.53 2.67 15.82
C GLY A 149 1.46 1.98 16.67
N GLY A 150 0.63 1.10 16.09
CA GLY A 150 -0.43 0.37 16.79
C GLY A 150 -1.63 1.23 17.19
N SER A 151 -1.79 2.44 16.66
CA SER A 151 -2.96 3.28 16.91
C SER A 151 -4.18 2.89 16.06
N ILE A 152 -3.95 2.18 14.97
CA ILE A 152 -4.96 1.54 14.13
C ILE A 152 -4.46 0.16 13.70
N ARG A 153 -5.39 -0.76 13.38
CA ARG A 153 -5.06 -2.11 12.92
C ARG A 153 -4.73 -2.17 11.43
N ASN A 154 -5.54 -1.49 10.64
CA ASN A 154 -5.46 -1.37 9.19
C ASN A 154 -6.07 -0.03 8.76
N ALA A 155 -6.01 0.32 7.48
CA ALA A 155 -6.61 1.57 7.01
C ALA A 155 -7.13 1.50 5.57
N PHE A 156 -8.14 2.34 5.29
CA PHE A 156 -8.53 2.75 3.95
C PHE A 156 -8.21 4.23 3.73
N CYS A 157 -7.50 4.53 2.65
CA CYS A 157 -7.11 5.88 2.26
C CYS A 157 -7.99 6.34 1.08
N ALA A 158 -9.01 7.16 1.38
CA ALA A 158 -9.87 7.80 0.39
C ALA A 158 -9.18 9.06 -0.17
N VAL A 159 -8.14 8.86 -0.95
CA VAL A 159 -7.26 9.91 -1.49
C VAL A 159 -7.52 10.16 -2.98
N ARG A 160 -7.18 11.34 -3.46
CA ARG A 160 -7.10 11.78 -4.86
C ARG A 160 -5.88 12.71 -5.01
N PRO A 161 -5.25 12.76 -6.21
CA PRO A 161 -5.42 11.89 -7.38
C PRO A 161 -5.01 10.44 -7.14
N PRO A 162 -5.42 9.49 -8.03
CA PRO A 162 -4.93 8.10 -8.00
C PRO A 162 -3.44 8.04 -8.36
N GLY A 163 -2.82 6.83 -8.27
CA GLY A 163 -1.38 6.75 -8.37
C GLY A 163 -0.79 5.65 -9.24
N HIS A 164 -1.44 4.51 -9.41
CA HIS A 164 -0.81 3.28 -9.91
C HIS A 164 -0.29 3.32 -11.35
N HIS A 165 -0.74 4.30 -12.16
CA HIS A 165 -0.24 4.51 -13.52
C HIS A 165 0.97 5.43 -13.60
N ALA A 166 1.24 6.28 -12.59
CA ALA A 166 2.36 7.21 -12.64
C ALA A 166 3.70 6.47 -12.71
N LEU A 167 4.47 6.74 -13.77
CA LEU A 167 5.81 6.21 -13.97
C LEU A 167 6.84 7.02 -13.19
N LYS A 168 8.07 6.55 -13.16
CA LYS A 168 9.18 7.23 -12.49
C LYS A 168 9.36 8.68 -12.93
N ASP A 169 9.07 8.96 -14.20
CA ASP A 169 9.34 10.22 -14.88
C ASP A 169 8.18 10.72 -15.73
N ARG A 170 6.97 10.16 -15.59
CA ARG A 170 5.83 10.52 -16.43
C ARG A 170 4.49 10.33 -15.71
N ALA A 171 3.63 11.35 -15.83
CA ALA A 171 2.22 11.27 -15.45
C ALA A 171 1.39 10.61 -16.55
N MET A 172 0.43 9.77 -16.18
CA MET A 172 -0.55 9.18 -17.10
C MET A 172 -1.71 8.56 -16.33
N GLY A 173 -2.82 8.27 -17.03
CA GLY A 173 -3.96 7.56 -16.45
C GLY A 173 -4.51 8.25 -15.20
N PHE A 174 -4.69 9.56 -15.23
CA PHE A 174 -5.16 10.41 -14.14
C PHE A 174 -4.19 10.52 -12.94
N CYS A 175 -3.05 9.84 -12.97
CA CYS A 175 -2.09 9.72 -11.87
C CYS A 175 -0.95 10.73 -11.99
N LEU A 176 -0.64 11.42 -10.89
CA LEU A 176 0.49 12.34 -10.79
C LEU A 176 1.68 11.71 -10.06
N PHE A 177 1.49 11.20 -8.84
CA PHE A 177 2.51 10.46 -8.10
C PHE A 177 1.99 9.06 -7.77
N ASN A 178 2.88 8.08 -7.79
CA ASN A 178 2.51 6.70 -7.49
C ASN A 178 2.41 6.47 -5.98
N ASN A 179 1.22 6.67 -5.44
CA ASN A 179 0.94 6.62 -4.02
C ASN A 179 1.39 5.30 -3.39
N VAL A 180 1.05 4.15 -4.01
CA VAL A 180 1.37 2.82 -3.46
C VAL A 180 2.86 2.50 -3.56
N ALA A 181 3.55 2.94 -4.62
CA ALA A 181 4.98 2.72 -4.76
C ALA A 181 5.79 3.56 -3.74
N ILE A 182 5.38 4.81 -3.52
CA ILE A 182 5.96 5.66 -2.48
C ILE A 182 5.72 5.05 -1.11
N ALA A 183 4.52 4.52 -0.85
CA ALA A 183 4.16 3.81 0.37
C ALA A 183 5.08 2.60 0.62
N ALA A 184 5.33 1.77 -0.40
CA ALA A 184 6.23 0.62 -0.29
C ALA A 184 7.66 1.04 0.10
N LYS A 185 8.21 2.06 -0.57
CA LYS A 185 9.54 2.58 -0.24
C LYS A 185 9.58 3.28 1.13
N TYR A 186 8.50 3.93 1.54
CA TYR A 186 8.36 4.50 2.87
C TYR A 186 8.43 3.43 3.96
N ILE A 187 7.66 2.35 3.83
CA ILE A 187 7.68 1.20 4.73
C ILE A 187 9.10 0.63 4.85
N GLN A 188 9.75 0.38 3.71
CA GLN A 188 11.08 -0.20 3.67
C GLN A 188 12.14 0.71 4.33
N LYS A 189 12.12 2.00 4.01
CA LYS A 189 13.15 2.93 4.49
C LYS A 189 12.94 3.38 5.93
N LYS A 190 11.71 3.73 6.32
CA LYS A 190 11.42 4.23 7.66
C LYS A 190 11.35 3.10 8.70
N TYR A 191 10.67 2.02 8.37
CA TYR A 191 10.38 0.93 9.31
C TYR A 191 11.28 -0.29 9.14
N LYS A 192 12.19 -0.26 8.14
CA LYS A 192 13.15 -1.34 7.86
C LYS A 192 12.48 -2.71 7.60
N LEU A 193 11.22 -2.70 7.15
CA LEU A 193 10.56 -3.92 6.70
C LEU A 193 11.07 -4.30 5.31
N GLY A 194 11.39 -5.59 5.13
CA GLY A 194 12.08 -6.06 3.93
C GLY A 194 11.15 -6.32 2.75
N LYS A 195 9.96 -6.89 3.01
CA LYS A 195 9.09 -7.45 1.98
C LYS A 195 7.71 -6.80 1.98
N VAL A 196 7.36 -6.15 0.89
CA VAL A 196 6.03 -5.53 0.71
C VAL A 196 5.27 -6.24 -0.40
N LEU A 197 4.07 -6.72 -0.10
CA LEU A 197 3.13 -7.21 -1.10
C LEU A 197 2.22 -6.04 -1.52
N ILE A 198 2.17 -5.77 -2.82
CA ILE A 198 1.21 -4.86 -3.43
C ILE A 198 0.20 -5.69 -4.21
N VAL A 199 -1.08 -5.59 -3.84
CA VAL A 199 -2.20 -6.17 -4.56
C VAL A 199 -2.93 -5.05 -5.27
N ASP A 200 -3.08 -5.13 -6.58
CA ASP A 200 -3.76 -4.16 -7.41
C ASP A 200 -4.96 -4.83 -8.07
N TRP A 201 -6.16 -4.41 -7.69
CA TRP A 201 -7.41 -4.90 -8.28
C TRP A 201 -8.21 -3.84 -9.03
N ASP A 202 -7.58 -2.67 -9.31
CA ASP A 202 -8.12 -1.72 -10.28
C ASP A 202 -8.37 -2.43 -11.62
N VAL A 203 -9.38 -1.98 -12.37
CA VAL A 203 -9.71 -2.60 -13.67
C VAL A 203 -8.60 -2.41 -14.69
N HIS A 204 -7.76 -1.39 -14.50
CA HIS A 204 -6.61 -1.10 -15.35
C HIS A 204 -5.34 -1.73 -14.76
N HIS A 205 -4.44 -2.18 -15.61
CA HIS A 205 -3.11 -2.60 -15.17
C HIS A 205 -2.31 -1.42 -14.61
N GLY A 206 -1.82 -1.54 -13.36
CA GLY A 206 -0.97 -0.52 -12.71
C GLY A 206 0.45 -0.53 -13.25
N ASN A 207 0.61 -0.13 -14.51
CA ASN A 207 1.88 -0.15 -15.23
C ASN A 207 2.99 0.66 -14.56
N GLY A 208 2.64 1.76 -13.88
CA GLY A 208 3.59 2.56 -13.12
C GLY A 208 4.17 1.78 -11.95
N THR A 209 3.32 1.13 -11.17
CA THR A 209 3.74 0.29 -10.03
C THR A 209 4.59 -0.88 -10.50
N GLN A 210 4.16 -1.60 -11.55
CA GLN A 210 4.94 -2.68 -12.15
C GLN A 210 6.33 -2.20 -12.57
N ALA A 211 6.40 -1.09 -13.32
CA ALA A 211 7.68 -0.57 -13.83
C ALA A 211 8.66 -0.20 -12.72
N MET A 212 8.18 0.31 -11.58
CA MET A 212 9.01 0.71 -10.45
C MET A 212 9.64 -0.45 -9.68
N PHE A 213 9.02 -1.63 -9.73
CA PHE A 213 9.47 -2.81 -8.99
C PHE A 213 9.82 -4.01 -9.89
N TYR A 214 9.94 -3.80 -11.19
CA TYR A 214 10.10 -4.89 -12.16
C TYR A 214 11.40 -5.70 -11.98
N ASP A 215 12.43 -5.11 -11.38
CA ASP A 215 13.72 -5.74 -11.04
C ASP A 215 13.98 -5.86 -9.53
N ASP A 216 12.97 -5.55 -8.69
CA ASP A 216 13.09 -5.50 -7.23
C ASP A 216 12.45 -6.73 -6.55
N PRO A 217 13.23 -7.69 -6.01
CA PRO A 217 12.71 -8.88 -5.35
C PRO A 217 12.11 -8.61 -3.97
N THR A 218 12.19 -7.38 -3.47
CA THR A 218 11.70 -7.00 -2.15
C THR A 218 10.25 -6.52 -2.17
N VAL A 219 9.70 -6.29 -3.37
CA VAL A 219 8.29 -5.96 -3.58
C VAL A 219 7.67 -7.00 -4.50
N PHE A 220 6.62 -7.68 -4.01
CA PHE A 220 5.82 -8.54 -4.87
C PHE A 220 4.61 -7.75 -5.37
N TYR A 221 4.50 -7.60 -6.68
CA TYR A 221 3.39 -6.92 -7.34
C TYR A 221 2.44 -7.95 -7.96
N PHE A 222 1.20 -7.99 -7.48
CA PHE A 222 0.11 -8.79 -8.03
C PHE A 222 -0.94 -7.85 -8.63
N SER A 223 -1.27 -8.00 -9.90
CA SER A 223 -2.30 -7.21 -10.57
C SER A 223 -3.32 -8.11 -11.26
N ILE A 224 -4.60 -7.82 -11.02
CA ILE A 224 -5.71 -8.43 -11.74
C ILE A 224 -6.49 -7.32 -12.45
N HIS A 225 -6.65 -7.43 -13.78
CA HIS A 225 -7.15 -6.33 -14.60
C HIS A 225 -7.81 -6.83 -15.88
N GLN A 226 -8.62 -5.97 -16.50
CA GLN A 226 -9.21 -6.24 -17.79
C GLN A 226 -8.14 -6.24 -18.89
N SER A 227 -8.20 -7.21 -19.81
CA SER A 227 -7.31 -7.28 -20.98
C SER A 227 -8.08 -7.87 -22.18
N PRO A 228 -7.88 -7.34 -23.42
CA PRO A 228 -7.11 -6.14 -23.76
C PRO A 228 -7.79 -4.86 -23.28
N PHE A 229 -7.05 -3.97 -22.62
CA PHE A 229 -7.55 -2.71 -22.12
C PHE A 229 -6.40 -1.68 -21.92
N TYR A 230 -6.73 -0.42 -21.51
CA TYR A 230 -5.72 0.57 -21.12
C TYR A 230 -4.88 0.03 -19.94
N PRO A 231 -3.57 0.26 -19.88
CA PRO A 231 -2.73 0.99 -20.83
C PRO A 231 -2.09 0.10 -21.92
N GLY A 232 -2.53 -1.14 -22.09
CA GLY A 232 -2.01 -2.07 -23.10
C GLY A 232 -0.80 -2.88 -22.64
N THR A 233 -0.57 -2.95 -21.32
CA THR A 233 0.49 -3.73 -20.65
C THR A 233 -0.14 -4.71 -19.64
N GLY A 234 0.68 -5.45 -18.91
CA GLY A 234 0.20 -6.39 -17.88
C GLY A 234 -0.12 -7.78 -18.45
N GLY A 235 0.57 -8.19 -19.51
CA GLY A 235 0.44 -9.57 -19.99
C GLY A 235 0.94 -10.59 -18.97
N ALA A 236 0.33 -11.79 -18.94
CA ALA A 236 0.71 -12.86 -18.00
C ALA A 236 2.19 -13.29 -18.12
N ALA A 237 2.84 -13.00 -19.25
CA ALA A 237 4.27 -13.24 -19.47
C ALA A 237 5.17 -12.16 -18.84
N GLU A 238 4.63 -11.02 -18.44
CA GLU A 238 5.37 -9.96 -17.76
C GLU A 238 5.53 -10.31 -16.28
N ARG A 239 6.66 -10.95 -15.94
CA ARG A 239 6.90 -11.57 -14.62
C ARG A 239 8.06 -10.97 -13.83
N GLY A 240 8.55 -9.79 -14.21
CA GLY A 240 9.74 -9.17 -13.64
C GLY A 240 11.00 -9.45 -14.46
N LEU A 241 12.09 -8.80 -14.06
CA LEU A 241 13.41 -8.87 -14.74
C LEU A 241 14.52 -9.03 -13.71
N GLY A 242 15.63 -9.66 -14.11
CA GLY A 242 16.82 -9.76 -13.27
C GLY A 242 16.53 -10.37 -11.89
N LYS A 243 16.82 -9.64 -10.81
CA LYS A 243 16.52 -10.09 -9.44
C LYS A 243 15.02 -10.08 -9.12
N GLY A 244 14.23 -9.24 -9.79
CA GLY A 244 12.78 -9.16 -9.65
C GLY A 244 12.02 -10.21 -10.46
N LEU A 245 12.70 -11.11 -11.19
CA LEU A 245 12.02 -12.17 -11.93
C LEU A 245 11.19 -13.06 -10.98
N ALA A 246 9.92 -13.27 -11.33
CA ALA A 246 8.88 -13.96 -10.57
C ALA A 246 8.32 -13.18 -9.34
N PHE A 247 8.65 -11.88 -9.21
CA PHE A 247 8.05 -11.00 -8.20
C PHE A 247 6.99 -10.03 -8.79
N THR A 248 6.67 -10.19 -10.08
CA THR A 248 5.50 -9.59 -10.74
C THR A 248 4.57 -10.71 -11.19
N HIS A 249 3.29 -10.58 -10.90
CA HIS A 249 2.27 -11.56 -11.29
C HIS A 249 1.03 -10.84 -11.82
N ASN A 250 0.78 -10.97 -13.10
CA ASN A 250 -0.34 -10.38 -13.81
C ASN A 250 -1.41 -11.42 -14.13
N VAL A 251 -2.66 -11.10 -13.83
CA VAL A 251 -3.85 -11.89 -14.15
C VAL A 251 -4.76 -11.07 -15.08
N PRO A 252 -4.47 -11.09 -16.40
CA PRO A 252 -5.33 -10.43 -17.38
C PRO A 252 -6.64 -11.22 -17.53
N LEU A 253 -7.78 -10.57 -17.35
CA LEU A 253 -9.11 -11.14 -17.47
C LEU A 253 -9.88 -10.51 -18.63
N GLU A 254 -10.75 -11.28 -19.27
CA GLU A 254 -11.63 -10.79 -20.33
C GLU A 254 -12.74 -9.88 -19.75
N ALA A 255 -13.20 -8.92 -20.56
CA ALA A 255 -14.35 -8.11 -20.24
C ALA A 255 -15.57 -8.98 -19.92
N GLY A 256 -16.32 -8.64 -18.87
CA GLY A 256 -17.44 -9.44 -18.38
C GLY A 256 -17.10 -10.37 -17.23
N SER A 257 -15.82 -10.56 -16.90
CA SER A 257 -15.39 -11.31 -15.71
C SER A 257 -15.92 -10.64 -14.44
N GLY A 258 -16.33 -11.45 -13.46
CA GLY A 258 -16.95 -11.00 -12.22
C GLY A 258 -16.37 -11.69 -10.99
N ASP A 259 -17.20 -11.79 -9.95
CA ASP A 259 -16.78 -12.27 -8.62
C ASP A 259 -16.07 -13.63 -8.68
N ALA A 260 -16.57 -14.56 -9.49
CA ALA A 260 -16.04 -15.92 -9.56
C ALA A 260 -14.60 -15.97 -10.13
N GLU A 261 -14.31 -15.19 -11.19
CA GLU A 261 -13.00 -15.12 -11.82
C GLU A 261 -12.00 -14.42 -10.89
N TYR A 262 -12.39 -13.29 -10.29
CA TYR A 262 -11.58 -12.56 -9.33
C TYR A 262 -11.27 -13.40 -8.08
N GLN A 263 -12.29 -14.04 -7.48
CA GLN A 263 -12.09 -14.90 -6.32
C GLN A 263 -11.17 -16.09 -6.63
N ARG A 264 -11.34 -16.71 -7.81
CA ARG A 264 -10.47 -17.81 -8.26
C ARG A 264 -9.00 -17.35 -8.33
N ALA A 265 -8.73 -16.20 -8.95
CA ALA A 265 -7.37 -15.66 -9.04
C ALA A 265 -6.77 -15.38 -7.66
N PHE A 266 -7.55 -14.81 -6.75
CA PHE A 266 -7.10 -14.54 -5.39
C PHE A 266 -6.80 -15.81 -4.59
N LEU A 267 -7.63 -16.85 -4.74
CA LEU A 267 -7.45 -18.11 -4.01
C LEU A 267 -6.32 -18.96 -4.58
N HIS A 268 -6.18 -19.02 -5.91
CA HIS A 268 -5.29 -19.98 -6.58
C HIS A 268 -3.99 -19.36 -7.08
N GLU A 269 -3.90 -18.03 -7.17
CA GLU A 269 -2.70 -17.35 -7.64
C GLU A 269 -2.12 -16.41 -6.57
N LEU A 270 -2.92 -15.47 -6.01
CA LEU A 270 -2.44 -14.54 -4.98
C LEU A 270 -2.07 -15.25 -3.67
N LYS A 271 -2.94 -16.09 -3.11
CA LYS A 271 -2.64 -16.77 -1.82
C LYS A 271 -1.39 -17.64 -1.88
N PRO A 272 -1.17 -18.50 -2.91
CA PRO A 272 0.09 -19.24 -3.05
C PRO A 272 1.30 -18.35 -3.23
N ALA A 273 1.20 -17.26 -4.02
CA ALA A 273 2.28 -16.30 -4.18
C ALA A 273 2.65 -15.62 -2.87
N ALA A 274 1.65 -15.15 -2.11
CA ALA A 274 1.85 -14.56 -0.79
C ALA A 274 2.47 -15.55 0.22
N ALA A 275 2.08 -16.82 0.16
CA ALA A 275 2.65 -17.89 1.00
C ALA A 275 4.13 -18.14 0.70
N GLY A 276 4.53 -18.07 -0.56
CA GLY A 276 5.93 -18.16 -0.98
C GLY A 276 6.74 -16.92 -0.63
N PHE A 277 6.15 -15.74 -0.81
CA PHE A 277 6.80 -14.45 -0.58
C PHE A 277 6.92 -14.10 0.91
N LYS A 278 5.88 -14.35 1.72
CA LYS A 278 5.78 -14.02 3.15
C LYS A 278 6.04 -12.53 3.41
N PRO A 279 5.08 -11.66 3.07
CA PRO A 279 5.23 -10.22 3.19
C PRO A 279 5.34 -9.77 4.66
N ASP A 280 6.05 -8.68 4.89
CA ASP A 280 6.10 -7.95 6.16
C ASP A 280 4.99 -6.89 6.27
N PHE A 281 4.43 -6.48 5.12
CA PHE A 281 3.36 -5.50 5.00
C PHE A 281 2.57 -5.72 3.71
N VAL A 282 1.25 -5.49 3.74
CA VAL A 282 0.38 -5.56 2.56
C VAL A 282 -0.14 -4.18 2.21
N LEU A 283 0.02 -3.78 0.96
CA LEU A 283 -0.59 -2.60 0.36
C LEU A 283 -1.59 -3.02 -0.71
N VAL A 284 -2.65 -2.24 -0.88
CA VAL A 284 -3.62 -2.48 -1.95
C VAL A 284 -3.83 -1.21 -2.76
N SER A 285 -3.62 -1.27 -4.07
CA SER A 285 -4.19 -0.33 -5.02
C SER A 285 -5.65 -0.74 -5.22
N ALA A 286 -6.53 -0.07 -4.48
CA ALA A 286 -7.95 -0.40 -4.39
C ALA A 286 -8.76 0.43 -5.38
N GLY A 287 -8.72 0.05 -6.66
CA GLY A 287 -9.67 0.55 -7.65
C GLY A 287 -11.02 -0.17 -7.50
N PHE A 288 -12.09 0.54 -7.76
CA PHE A 288 -13.45 0.00 -7.75
C PHE A 288 -14.14 0.14 -9.10
N ASP A 289 -13.37 0.36 -10.16
CA ASP A 289 -13.81 0.45 -11.56
C ASP A 289 -13.97 -0.91 -12.24
N ALA A 290 -13.54 -2.01 -11.60
CA ALA A 290 -13.97 -3.35 -11.95
C ALA A 290 -15.43 -3.64 -11.54
N ALA A 291 -16.09 -2.71 -10.84
CA ALA A 291 -17.47 -2.85 -10.42
C ALA A 291 -18.44 -2.95 -11.59
N LYS A 292 -19.46 -3.78 -11.41
CA LYS A 292 -20.58 -3.85 -12.36
C LYS A 292 -21.21 -2.46 -12.56
N GLY A 293 -21.28 -2.04 -13.82
CA GLY A 293 -21.87 -0.77 -14.20
C GLY A 293 -20.94 0.44 -14.07
N ASP A 294 -19.64 0.21 -13.88
CA ASP A 294 -18.66 1.31 -13.93
C ASP A 294 -18.61 1.96 -15.33
N LEU A 295 -18.17 3.22 -15.38
CA LEU A 295 -18.16 4.01 -16.61
C LEU A 295 -17.01 3.68 -17.54
N LEU A 296 -15.89 3.24 -17.00
CA LEU A 296 -14.66 2.96 -17.74
C LEU A 296 -14.37 1.46 -17.83
N GLY A 297 -14.64 0.70 -16.77
CA GLY A 297 -14.47 -0.76 -16.77
C GLY A 297 -15.66 -1.51 -17.38
N ARG A 298 -15.40 -2.75 -17.85
CA ARG A 298 -16.44 -3.66 -18.35
C ARG A 298 -16.51 -4.97 -17.56
N MET A 299 -16.01 -4.95 -16.34
CA MET A 299 -16.08 -6.08 -15.43
C MET A 299 -17.43 -6.13 -14.69
N GLN A 300 -17.67 -7.21 -13.94
CA GLN A 300 -18.95 -7.46 -13.28
C GLN A 300 -18.78 -7.76 -11.78
N VAL A 301 -17.75 -7.19 -11.15
CA VAL A 301 -17.51 -7.38 -9.71
C VAL A 301 -18.61 -6.67 -8.92
N THR A 302 -19.20 -7.39 -7.97
CA THR A 302 -20.23 -6.83 -7.08
C THR A 302 -19.61 -6.24 -5.81
N PRO A 303 -20.33 -5.43 -5.01
CA PRO A 303 -19.85 -5.01 -3.69
C PRO A 303 -19.49 -6.20 -2.79
N GLU A 304 -20.25 -7.29 -2.85
CA GLU A 304 -19.98 -8.54 -2.14
C GLU A 304 -18.70 -9.21 -2.65
N GLY A 305 -18.43 -9.14 -3.96
CA GLY A 305 -17.18 -9.57 -4.57
C GLY A 305 -15.98 -8.80 -3.99
N PHE A 306 -16.03 -7.47 -3.95
CA PHE A 306 -14.96 -6.66 -3.32
C PHE A 306 -14.80 -6.96 -1.83
N ALA A 307 -15.89 -7.23 -1.10
CA ALA A 307 -15.82 -7.67 0.29
C ALA A 307 -15.03 -8.99 0.42
N GLU A 308 -15.27 -9.95 -0.48
CA GLU A 308 -14.55 -11.22 -0.45
C GLU A 308 -13.06 -11.06 -0.82
N LEU A 309 -12.74 -10.25 -1.84
CA LEU A 309 -11.33 -9.93 -2.15
C LEU A 309 -10.63 -9.30 -0.94
N THR A 310 -11.30 -8.36 -0.27
CA THR A 310 -10.78 -7.72 0.95
C THR A 310 -10.53 -8.74 2.05
N ARG A 311 -11.46 -9.68 2.26
CA ARG A 311 -11.33 -10.73 3.27
C ARG A 311 -10.12 -11.62 3.01
N ILE A 312 -9.88 -11.99 1.74
CA ILE A 312 -8.72 -12.79 1.35
C ILE A 312 -7.42 -12.04 1.62
N VAL A 313 -7.34 -10.76 1.24
CA VAL A 313 -6.14 -9.93 1.48
C VAL A 313 -5.90 -9.70 2.96
N LYS A 314 -6.96 -9.46 3.75
CA LYS A 314 -6.90 -9.35 5.20
C LYS A 314 -6.37 -10.63 5.84
N GLN A 315 -6.84 -11.81 5.42
CA GLN A 315 -6.32 -13.10 5.86
C GLN A 315 -4.81 -13.26 5.57
N ILE A 316 -4.35 -12.80 4.40
CA ILE A 316 -2.92 -12.80 4.05
C ILE A 316 -2.15 -11.89 5.03
N ALA A 317 -2.65 -10.68 5.30
CA ALA A 317 -2.01 -9.76 6.23
C ALA A 317 -1.99 -10.32 7.66
N ASP A 318 -3.08 -10.90 8.14
CA ASP A 318 -3.18 -11.53 9.46
C ASP A 318 -2.19 -12.69 9.59
N GLN A 319 -2.07 -13.51 8.55
CA GLN A 319 -1.23 -14.71 8.56
C GLN A 319 0.27 -14.40 8.51
N TYR A 320 0.70 -13.40 7.73
CA TYR A 320 2.13 -13.18 7.44
C TYR A 320 2.72 -11.91 8.06
N CYS A 321 1.91 -10.88 8.29
CA CYS A 321 2.41 -9.58 8.71
C CYS A 321 1.59 -8.93 9.85
N GLN A 322 1.02 -9.73 10.75
CA GLN A 322 0.35 -9.24 11.97
C GLN A 322 -0.82 -8.28 11.68
N GLY A 323 -1.52 -8.47 10.56
CA GLY A 323 -2.63 -7.62 10.15
C GLY A 323 -2.23 -6.28 9.52
N ARG A 324 -0.94 -6.03 9.28
CA ARG A 324 -0.47 -4.76 8.67
C ARG A 324 -0.95 -4.63 7.23
N LEU A 325 -2.00 -3.84 7.05
CA LEU A 325 -2.70 -3.65 5.78
C LEU A 325 -3.12 -2.19 5.61
N VAL A 326 -2.73 -1.58 4.51
CA VAL A 326 -3.22 -0.26 4.08
C VAL A 326 -3.74 -0.35 2.65
N THR A 327 -4.96 0.10 2.43
CA THR A 327 -5.62 0.11 1.13
C THR A 327 -5.79 1.55 0.64
N ILE A 328 -5.54 1.80 -0.63
CA ILE A 328 -5.40 3.12 -1.23
C ILE A 328 -6.36 3.20 -2.41
N LEU A 329 -7.26 4.17 -2.42
CA LEU A 329 -8.22 4.38 -3.50
C LEU A 329 -7.46 4.70 -4.81
N GLU A 330 -7.82 3.97 -5.86
CA GLU A 330 -7.42 4.26 -7.25
C GLU A 330 -8.66 4.65 -8.08
N GLY A 331 -9.07 3.84 -9.05
CA GLY A 331 -10.23 4.06 -9.89
C GLY A 331 -11.59 3.77 -9.24
N GLY A 332 -12.62 3.88 -10.05
CA GLY A 332 -14.03 3.74 -9.68
C GLY A 332 -14.82 5.03 -10.02
N TYR A 333 -15.64 4.98 -11.07
CA TYR A 333 -16.16 6.18 -11.73
C TYR A 333 -17.68 6.26 -11.78
N ASN A 334 -18.38 5.16 -11.58
CA ASN A 334 -19.80 5.20 -11.27
C ASN A 334 -19.95 5.44 -9.76
N LEU A 335 -20.52 6.57 -9.37
CA LEU A 335 -20.56 7.02 -7.98
C LEU A 335 -21.32 6.06 -7.06
N ASP A 336 -22.40 5.44 -7.55
CA ASP A 336 -23.22 4.52 -6.75
C ASP A 336 -22.49 3.19 -6.52
N SER A 337 -21.95 2.59 -7.57
CA SER A 337 -21.20 1.33 -7.45
C SER A 337 -19.90 1.52 -6.68
N LEU A 338 -19.16 2.62 -6.89
CA LEU A 338 -17.98 3.00 -6.11
C LEU A 338 -18.31 3.08 -4.62
N ALA A 339 -19.32 3.87 -4.26
CA ALA A 339 -19.68 4.07 -2.85
C ALA A 339 -20.15 2.76 -2.20
N ALA A 340 -20.90 1.92 -2.92
CA ALA A 340 -21.36 0.62 -2.42
C ALA A 340 -20.19 -0.35 -2.21
N SER A 341 -19.26 -0.42 -3.16
CA SER A 341 -18.09 -1.29 -3.10
C SER A 341 -17.13 -0.86 -2.00
N VAL A 342 -16.89 0.45 -1.83
CA VAL A 342 -16.09 0.99 -0.73
C VAL A 342 -16.75 0.69 0.62
N GLU A 343 -18.08 0.84 0.77
CA GLU A 343 -18.76 0.46 2.01
C GLU A 343 -18.51 -1.01 2.35
N ALA A 344 -18.68 -1.91 1.38
CA ALA A 344 -18.48 -3.34 1.58
C ALA A 344 -17.02 -3.66 1.96
N HIS A 345 -16.06 -3.05 1.26
CA HIS A 345 -14.62 -3.14 1.56
C HIS A 345 -14.30 -2.68 3.00
N VAL A 346 -14.73 -1.48 3.38
CA VAL A 346 -14.45 -0.89 4.70
C VAL A 346 -15.06 -1.73 5.82
N ARG A 347 -16.28 -2.27 5.63
CA ARG A 347 -16.89 -3.16 6.63
C ARG A 347 -16.03 -4.38 6.91
N VAL A 348 -15.44 -5.00 5.89
CA VAL A 348 -14.54 -6.14 6.08
C VAL A 348 -13.24 -5.74 6.78
N LEU A 349 -12.69 -4.56 6.49
CA LEU A 349 -11.51 -4.05 7.23
C LEU A 349 -11.81 -3.89 8.73
N MET A 350 -13.06 -3.56 9.08
CA MET A 350 -13.50 -3.38 10.48
C MET A 350 -13.72 -4.70 11.24
N GLU A 351 -13.95 -5.82 10.54
CA GLU A 351 -14.02 -7.17 11.15
C GLU A 351 -12.67 -7.56 11.80
#